data_96cb452cdd0b0e5a4afd56b6e49251dc
#
_entry.id   96cb452cdd0b0e5a4afd56b6e49251dc
#
_cell.length_a   1.000
_cell.length_b   1.000
_cell.length_c   1.000
_cell.angle_alpha   90.00
_cell.angle_beta   90.00
_cell.angle_gamma   90.00
#
_symmetry.space_group_name_H-M   'P 1'
#
loop_
_entity.id
_entity.type
_entity.pdbx_description
1 polymer ?
#
loop_
_entity_poly.entity_id
_entity_poly.type
_entity_poly.pdbx_seq_one_letter_code
_entity_poly.pdbx_strand_id
1 'polypeptide(L)'
;MARARLLFALSALVAASTTVAACSPSVSSSAPRDPFAAPIVPGQSARASAGSGGGHGTIDAPTPRSGSGTVTVALVGGAQLPTETAQEFTKATGFTVAVVPVDGVDAVAKAEADVVLGLDGADALQASAAGTVADAAPQDTTTLAGTAVDGAPAAVAYGRDDVCVIADKSWMSANNRPLPTSFADLSSPRVRALLAVPDPASSSVGRAFVQEAASQTGEGLGTFVQSLSPRVDATLGAAIGAWTAGDRVSDAYLSEVVGSASGASGAFPLVVAPRSLAAAAATNTGADSFGAPVSSTCIARIMYAAATTAPASDGAESLIAWLQGETAQRSLATTGAAYPIDGVLAADTKASWLMGITGEAVVADETMGSLDAMNAWLATWSSALAAPAPAPTTEPAPEPTTEQQASPAADPAQDEAGATGDDAADSDDEE
;
A
#
# COMPACT_ATOMS: atom_id res chain seq x y z
N MET A 1 76.39 18.64 -12.09
CA MET A 1 77.23 19.87 -12.15
C MET A 1 76.33 21.07 -12.31
N ALA A 2 76.51 22.02 -11.40
CA ALA A 2 76.22 23.43 -11.45
C ALA A 2 74.75 23.90 -11.63
N ARG A 3 74.14 24.42 -10.54
CA ARG A 3 74.21 25.79 -9.94
C ARG A 3 73.58 26.83 -10.94
N ALA A 4 72.67 27.69 -10.61
CA ALA A 4 72.20 28.41 -9.42
C ALA A 4 71.48 29.71 -9.87
N ARG A 5 70.65 30.24 -8.97
CA ARG A 5 70.28 31.64 -8.70
C ARG A 5 69.06 32.19 -9.45
N LEU A 6 67.95 32.38 -8.73
CA LEU A 6 67.55 33.49 -7.86
C LEU A 6 67.60 34.84 -8.53
N LEU A 7 66.47 35.52 -8.66
CA LEU A 7 66.29 36.93 -8.34
C LEU A 7 64.81 37.31 -8.20
N PHE A 8 64.53 37.99 -7.11
CA PHE A 8 63.28 38.63 -6.67
C PHE A 8 62.93 39.84 -7.56
N ALA A 9 61.65 40.10 -7.76
CA ALA A 9 61.14 41.47 -7.87
C ALA A 9 59.69 41.54 -7.37
N LEU A 10 59.51 42.26 -6.27
CA LEU A 10 58.29 42.80 -5.73
C LEU A 10 57.80 43.94 -6.64
N SER A 11 56.49 44.04 -6.89
CA SER A 11 55.80 45.35 -6.97
C SER A 11 54.27 45.20 -7.06
N ALA A 12 53.61 45.69 -6.04
CA ALA A 12 52.48 46.60 -5.97
C ALA A 12 51.08 46.17 -6.47
N LEU A 13 50.23 46.05 -5.50
CA LEU A 13 48.80 46.28 -5.39
C LEU A 13 48.20 47.27 -6.40
N VAL A 14 47.09 46.84 -7.06
CA VAL A 14 45.93 47.70 -7.28
C VAL A 14 44.66 46.81 -7.11
N ALA A 15 43.91 47.15 -6.11
CA ALA A 15 42.58 46.59 -5.89
C ALA A 15 41.59 47.24 -6.89
N ALA A 16 40.99 46.43 -7.75
CA ALA A 16 39.80 46.82 -8.50
C ALA A 16 38.69 45.78 -8.21
N SER A 17 37.78 46.18 -7.33
CA SER A 17 36.55 45.43 -7.00
C SER A 17 35.60 45.53 -8.20
N THR A 18 35.57 44.51 -9.03
CA THR A 18 34.48 44.30 -9.98
C THR A 18 33.54 43.25 -9.43
N THR A 19 32.39 43.67 -8.90
CA THR A 19 31.26 42.82 -8.62
C THR A 19 30.74 42.24 -9.92
N VAL A 20 31.16 41.03 -10.23
CA VAL A 20 30.50 40.21 -11.28
C VAL A 20 29.29 39.61 -10.63
N ALA A 21 28.12 40.15 -10.94
CA ALA A 21 26.86 39.46 -10.74
C ALA A 21 26.83 38.20 -11.58
N ALA A 22 27.19 37.06 -10.97
CA ALA A 22 27.03 35.77 -11.58
C ALA A 22 25.53 35.45 -11.62
N CYS A 23 24.88 35.74 -12.74
CA CYS A 23 23.64 35.06 -13.11
C CYS A 23 23.99 33.59 -13.38
N SER A 24 23.92 32.75 -12.34
CA SER A 24 23.88 31.30 -12.53
C SER A 24 22.54 30.98 -13.17
N PRO A 25 22.47 30.38 -14.36
CA PRO A 25 21.23 29.76 -14.79
C PRO A 25 20.96 28.62 -13.83
N SER A 26 19.95 28.79 -13.01
CA SER A 26 19.35 27.67 -12.28
C SER A 26 18.77 26.72 -13.33
N VAL A 27 19.52 25.69 -13.67
CA VAL A 27 18.99 24.52 -14.37
C VAL A 27 18.10 23.84 -13.33
N SER A 28 16.82 24.18 -13.35
CA SER A 28 15.80 23.40 -12.68
C SER A 28 15.76 22.04 -13.37
N SER A 29 16.48 21.07 -12.82
CA SER A 29 16.20 19.68 -13.11
C SER A 29 14.84 19.39 -12.44
N SER A 30 13.76 19.56 -13.19
CA SER A 30 12.47 19.06 -12.80
C SER A 30 12.55 17.54 -12.89
N ALA A 31 12.79 16.88 -11.75
CA ALA A 31 12.47 15.46 -11.64
C ALA A 31 11.02 15.25 -12.09
N PRO A 32 10.70 14.14 -12.76
CA PRO A 32 9.33 13.81 -13.10
C PRO A 32 8.49 13.89 -11.85
N ARG A 33 7.41 14.65 -11.87
CA ARG A 33 6.51 14.81 -10.72
C ARG A 33 5.66 13.56 -10.62
N ASP A 34 5.52 13.03 -9.41
CA ASP A 34 4.55 11.97 -9.13
C ASP A 34 3.14 12.47 -9.53
N PRO A 35 2.50 11.87 -10.52
CA PRO A 35 1.17 12.28 -10.98
C PRO A 35 0.08 12.07 -9.91
N PHE A 36 0.35 11.21 -8.91
CA PHE A 36 -0.56 10.92 -7.80
C PHE A 36 -0.30 11.77 -6.56
N ALA A 37 0.62 12.73 -6.58
CA ALA A 37 0.89 13.59 -5.44
C ALA A 37 -0.35 14.40 -5.05
N ALA A 38 -0.69 14.39 -3.75
CA ALA A 38 -1.81 15.18 -3.24
C ALA A 38 -1.58 16.68 -3.49
N PRO A 39 -2.62 17.45 -3.88
CA PRO A 39 -2.50 18.88 -4.10
C PRO A 39 -2.16 19.60 -2.80
N ILE A 40 -1.26 20.59 -2.85
CA ILE A 40 -0.96 21.45 -1.72
C ILE A 40 -2.15 22.40 -1.53
N VAL A 41 -2.93 22.21 -0.47
CA VAL A 41 -4.01 23.12 -0.11
C VAL A 41 -3.39 24.41 0.48
N PRO A 42 -3.65 25.59 -0.11
CA PRO A 42 -3.15 26.85 0.43
C PRO A 42 -3.69 27.06 1.86
N GLY A 43 -2.79 27.16 2.85
CA GLY A 43 -3.14 27.40 4.24
C GLY A 43 -2.79 26.28 5.23
N GLN A 44 -2.39 25.09 4.78
CA GLN A 44 -1.79 24.09 5.65
C GLN A 44 -0.27 24.26 5.65
N SER A 45 0.27 24.60 6.82
CA SER A 45 1.72 24.71 7.03
C SER A 45 2.35 23.38 6.65
N ALA A 46 3.21 23.39 5.63
CA ALA A 46 4.01 22.27 5.22
C ALA A 46 4.88 21.80 6.38
N ARG A 47 4.46 20.74 7.07
CA ARG A 47 5.38 19.89 7.82
C ARG A 47 5.79 18.75 6.93
N ALA A 48 6.97 18.96 6.36
CA ALA A 48 7.88 17.99 5.81
C ALA A 48 7.32 16.99 4.79
N SER A 49 7.36 17.37 3.54
CA SER A 49 8.12 16.62 2.55
C SER A 49 8.70 17.65 1.61
N ALA A 50 10.00 17.82 1.62
CA ALA A 50 10.73 18.58 0.63
C ALA A 50 10.63 17.81 -0.69
N GLY A 51 9.63 18.19 -1.48
CA GLY A 51 9.39 17.63 -2.79
C GLY A 51 8.18 18.27 -3.43
N SER A 52 8.43 19.38 -4.11
CA SER A 52 7.77 19.82 -5.33
C SER A 52 6.37 20.37 -5.31
N GLY A 53 6.31 21.60 -5.70
CA GLY A 53 5.13 22.30 -6.16
C GLY A 53 4.45 21.63 -7.36
N GLY A 54 3.20 21.28 -7.19
CA GLY A 54 2.35 20.75 -8.22
C GLY A 54 1.98 21.77 -9.27
N GLY A 55 2.26 21.46 -10.51
CA GLY A 55 1.54 22.00 -11.65
C GLY A 55 0.43 21.01 -11.96
N HIS A 56 -0.81 21.48 -11.99
CA HIS A 56 -1.92 20.70 -12.51
C HIS A 56 -1.67 20.45 -14.00
N GLY A 57 -1.19 19.26 -14.35
CA GLY A 57 -1.24 18.78 -15.72
C GLY A 57 -2.68 18.37 -15.99
N THR A 58 -3.44 19.20 -16.69
CA THR A 58 -4.64 18.71 -17.35
C THR A 58 -4.18 17.66 -18.34
N ILE A 59 -4.55 16.41 -18.07
CA ILE A 59 -4.42 15.36 -19.08
C ILE A 59 -5.44 15.75 -20.16
N ASP A 60 -4.99 15.92 -21.41
CA ASP A 60 -5.91 15.93 -22.55
C ASP A 60 -6.59 14.54 -22.52
N ALA A 61 -7.77 14.51 -21.94
CA ALA A 61 -8.48 13.27 -21.71
C ALA A 61 -8.75 12.60 -23.06
N PRO A 62 -8.33 11.35 -23.25
CA PRO A 62 -8.60 10.64 -24.47
C PRO A 62 -10.11 10.52 -24.68
N THR A 63 -10.55 10.65 -25.93
CA THR A 63 -11.97 10.49 -26.28
C THR A 63 -12.24 9.01 -26.56
N PRO A 64 -12.99 8.29 -25.71
CA PRO A 64 -13.27 6.90 -25.93
C PRO A 64 -14.15 6.72 -27.18
N ARG A 65 -13.94 5.64 -27.91
CA ARG A 65 -14.74 5.30 -29.07
C ARG A 65 -16.13 4.81 -28.65
N SER A 66 -17.14 5.11 -29.44
CA SER A 66 -18.49 4.57 -29.22
C SER A 66 -18.73 3.32 -30.05
N GLY A 67 -19.51 2.38 -29.52
CA GLY A 67 -19.80 1.13 -30.18
C GLY A 67 -20.87 0.32 -29.45
N SER A 68 -20.85 -1.00 -29.63
CA SER A 68 -21.76 -1.93 -28.95
C SER A 68 -21.08 -3.27 -28.74
N GLY A 69 -21.51 -4.01 -27.76
CA GLY A 69 -20.96 -5.32 -27.39
C GLY A 69 -20.59 -5.33 -25.91
N THR A 70 -20.06 -6.46 -25.46
CA THR A 70 -19.63 -6.63 -24.07
C THR A 70 -18.10 -6.71 -24.01
N VAL A 71 -17.51 -5.95 -23.13
CA VAL A 71 -16.08 -6.02 -22.78
C VAL A 71 -15.92 -6.88 -21.54
N THR A 72 -15.23 -7.99 -21.65
CA THR A 72 -14.91 -8.86 -20.52
C THR A 72 -13.62 -8.34 -19.86
N VAL A 73 -13.70 -8.07 -18.56
CA VAL A 73 -12.63 -7.46 -17.78
C VAL A 73 -12.14 -8.40 -16.69
N ALA A 74 -10.89 -8.82 -16.76
CA ALA A 74 -10.24 -9.52 -15.64
C ALA A 74 -9.76 -8.50 -14.60
N LEU A 75 -10.17 -8.68 -13.34
CA LEU A 75 -9.73 -7.86 -12.21
C LEU A 75 -8.67 -8.61 -11.41
N VAL A 76 -7.44 -8.07 -11.40
CA VAL A 76 -6.27 -8.64 -10.72
C VAL A 76 -5.93 -7.83 -9.47
N GLY A 77 -5.34 -8.48 -8.48
CA GLY A 77 -4.74 -7.80 -7.33
C GLY A 77 -5.72 -7.02 -6.46
N GLY A 78 -7.00 -7.43 -6.46
CA GLY A 78 -8.06 -6.76 -5.72
C GLY A 78 -8.58 -5.49 -6.38
N ALA A 79 -8.26 -5.26 -7.65
CA ALA A 79 -8.83 -4.17 -8.43
C ALA A 79 -10.36 -4.28 -8.51
N GLN A 80 -11.00 -3.14 -8.64
CA GLN A 80 -12.46 -3.02 -8.72
C GLN A 80 -12.84 -2.21 -9.94
N LEU A 81 -13.97 -2.57 -10.54
CA LEU A 81 -14.68 -1.73 -11.50
C LEU A 81 -16.14 -1.64 -11.05
N PRO A 82 -16.46 -0.73 -10.11
CA PRO A 82 -17.78 -0.63 -9.51
C PRO A 82 -18.90 -0.52 -10.53
N THR A 83 -20.06 -1.10 -10.21
CA THR A 83 -21.22 -1.12 -11.11
C THR A 83 -21.59 0.27 -11.62
N GLU A 84 -21.51 1.30 -10.77
CA GLU A 84 -21.76 2.68 -11.15
C GLU A 84 -20.73 3.16 -12.19
N THR A 85 -19.46 2.83 -11.99
CA THR A 85 -18.35 3.17 -12.91
C THR A 85 -18.56 2.47 -14.26
N ALA A 86 -18.92 1.19 -14.25
CA ALA A 86 -19.24 0.43 -15.47
C ALA A 86 -20.46 0.98 -16.22
N GLN A 87 -21.47 1.45 -15.49
CA GLN A 87 -22.66 2.09 -16.08
C GLN A 87 -22.33 3.44 -16.73
N GLU A 88 -21.46 4.26 -16.11
CA GLU A 88 -21.01 5.52 -16.72
C GLU A 88 -20.19 5.26 -18.00
N PHE A 89 -19.36 4.21 -18.03
CA PHE A 89 -18.69 3.77 -19.25
C PHE A 89 -19.69 3.38 -20.33
N THR A 90 -20.68 2.55 -19.99
CA THR A 90 -21.73 2.12 -20.92
C THR A 90 -22.51 3.30 -21.49
N LYS A 91 -22.87 4.27 -20.65
CA LYS A 91 -23.55 5.49 -21.04
C LYS A 91 -22.72 6.35 -21.98
N ALA A 92 -21.41 6.42 -21.74
CA ALA A 92 -20.49 7.23 -22.54
C ALA A 92 -20.19 6.60 -23.90
N THR A 93 -20.14 5.27 -24.01
CA THR A 93 -19.60 4.57 -25.18
C THR A 93 -20.59 3.65 -25.89
N GLY A 94 -21.59 3.12 -25.16
CA GLY A 94 -22.51 2.10 -25.66
C GLY A 94 -22.04 0.66 -25.45
N PHE A 95 -20.79 0.42 -25.05
CA PHE A 95 -20.31 -0.91 -24.67
C PHE A 95 -20.78 -1.27 -23.25
N THR A 96 -21.06 -2.54 -23.01
CA THR A 96 -21.33 -3.08 -21.67
C THR A 96 -20.08 -3.75 -21.10
N VAL A 97 -20.04 -3.95 -19.78
CA VAL A 97 -18.89 -4.58 -19.11
C VAL A 97 -19.35 -5.83 -18.37
N ALA A 98 -18.54 -6.90 -18.47
CA ALA A 98 -18.63 -8.09 -17.63
C ALA A 98 -17.30 -8.26 -16.87
N VAL A 99 -17.36 -8.35 -15.54
CA VAL A 99 -16.17 -8.48 -14.72
C VAL A 99 -15.92 -9.92 -14.30
N VAL A 100 -14.64 -10.32 -14.25
CA VAL A 100 -14.19 -11.65 -13.81
C VAL A 100 -13.03 -11.43 -12.83
N PRO A 101 -13.23 -11.67 -11.52
CA PRO A 101 -12.14 -11.58 -10.57
C PRO A 101 -11.14 -12.73 -10.78
N VAL A 102 -9.85 -12.40 -10.70
CA VAL A 102 -8.74 -13.36 -10.79
C VAL A 102 -7.66 -13.00 -9.76
N ASP A 103 -7.01 -14.00 -9.17
CA ASP A 103 -6.04 -13.77 -8.10
C ASP A 103 -4.70 -13.23 -8.62
N GLY A 104 -4.32 -13.55 -9.85
CA GLY A 104 -3.06 -13.13 -10.44
C GLY A 104 -3.04 -13.23 -11.96
N VAL A 105 -1.97 -12.74 -12.55
CA VAL A 105 -1.77 -12.64 -14.02
C VAL A 105 -1.92 -13.99 -14.73
N ASP A 106 -1.45 -15.09 -14.12
CA ASP A 106 -1.50 -16.43 -14.72
C ASP A 106 -2.94 -16.93 -14.97
N ALA A 107 -3.90 -16.36 -14.27
CA ALA A 107 -5.31 -16.70 -14.45
C ALA A 107 -6.02 -15.88 -15.55
N VAL A 108 -5.44 -14.78 -16.01
CA VAL A 108 -6.03 -13.86 -17.01
C VAL A 108 -6.34 -14.58 -18.32
N ALA A 109 -5.42 -15.38 -18.82
CA ALA A 109 -5.61 -16.12 -20.08
C ALA A 109 -6.79 -17.11 -20.00
N LYS A 110 -7.11 -17.65 -18.82
CA LYS A 110 -8.23 -18.56 -18.61
C LYS A 110 -9.57 -17.84 -18.47
N ALA A 111 -9.53 -16.57 -18.14
CA ALA A 111 -10.74 -15.74 -17.99
C ALA A 111 -11.30 -15.30 -19.33
N GLU A 112 -10.62 -15.54 -20.46
CA GLU A 112 -11.00 -15.11 -21.82
C GLU A 112 -11.36 -13.61 -21.84
N ALA A 113 -10.62 -12.80 -21.08
CA ALA A 113 -10.88 -11.39 -20.92
C ALA A 113 -10.34 -10.56 -22.10
N ASP A 114 -11.04 -9.47 -22.44
CA ASP A 114 -10.59 -8.48 -23.42
C ASP A 114 -9.59 -7.48 -22.81
N VAL A 115 -9.77 -7.19 -21.50
CA VAL A 115 -8.98 -6.23 -20.74
C VAL A 115 -8.60 -6.82 -19.39
N VAL A 116 -7.40 -6.51 -18.91
CA VAL A 116 -6.99 -6.75 -17.54
C VAL A 116 -6.82 -5.42 -16.82
N LEU A 117 -7.38 -5.31 -15.61
CA LEU A 117 -7.27 -4.17 -14.70
C LEU A 117 -6.59 -4.57 -13.38
N GLY A 118 -5.82 -3.65 -12.80
CA GLY A 118 -5.21 -3.82 -11.49
C GLY A 118 -3.84 -4.47 -11.51
N LEU A 119 -3.23 -4.59 -12.68
CA LEU A 119 -1.81 -4.96 -12.76
C LEU A 119 -0.98 -3.94 -11.98
N ASP A 120 0.00 -4.39 -11.24
CA ASP A 120 1.13 -3.57 -10.81
C ASP A 120 2.27 -3.64 -11.83
N GLY A 121 3.40 -2.98 -11.55
CA GLY A 121 4.53 -2.99 -12.49
C GLY A 121 5.11 -4.38 -12.73
N ALA A 122 5.19 -5.23 -11.69
CA ALA A 122 5.70 -6.59 -11.81
C ALA A 122 4.71 -7.50 -12.57
N ASP A 123 3.42 -7.35 -12.30
CA ASP A 123 2.35 -8.03 -13.03
C ASP A 123 2.35 -7.66 -14.52
N ALA A 124 2.54 -6.36 -14.83
CA ALA A 124 2.63 -5.88 -16.20
C ALA A 124 3.81 -6.49 -16.96
N LEU A 125 4.98 -6.58 -16.32
CA LEU A 125 6.16 -7.27 -16.88
C LEU A 125 5.90 -8.75 -17.10
N GLN A 126 5.31 -9.44 -16.12
CA GLN A 126 4.98 -10.86 -16.23
C GLN A 126 3.98 -11.10 -17.36
N ALA A 127 2.91 -10.30 -17.44
CA ALA A 127 1.89 -10.40 -18.48
C ALA A 127 2.46 -10.17 -19.89
N SER A 128 3.35 -9.18 -20.03
CA SER A 128 4.04 -8.89 -21.27
C SER A 128 4.98 -10.03 -21.67
N ALA A 129 5.81 -10.50 -20.76
CA ALA A 129 6.75 -11.62 -20.99
C ALA A 129 6.04 -12.94 -21.34
N ALA A 130 4.85 -13.17 -20.77
CA ALA A 130 4.01 -14.32 -21.06
C ALA A 130 3.19 -14.19 -22.35
N GLY A 131 3.19 -13.01 -23.01
CA GLY A 131 2.35 -12.75 -24.17
C GLY A 131 0.84 -12.76 -23.85
N THR A 132 0.48 -12.46 -22.60
CA THR A 132 -0.93 -12.42 -22.16
C THR A 132 -1.59 -11.10 -22.56
N VAL A 133 -0.82 -10.02 -22.60
CA VAL A 133 -1.29 -8.67 -22.99
C VAL A 133 -0.73 -8.27 -24.35
N ALA A 134 -1.38 -7.31 -24.99
CA ALA A 134 -0.97 -6.77 -26.28
C ALA A 134 0.46 -6.18 -26.25
N ASP A 135 1.07 -6.02 -27.44
CA ASP A 135 2.43 -5.52 -27.56
C ASP A 135 2.54 -3.99 -27.40
N ALA A 136 1.43 -3.27 -27.39
CA ALA A 136 1.39 -1.80 -27.27
C ALA A 136 0.09 -1.33 -26.60
N ALA A 137 0.18 -0.17 -25.96
CA ALA A 137 -0.99 0.53 -25.43
C ALA A 137 -1.90 1.04 -26.58
N PRO A 138 -3.22 1.17 -26.34
CA PRO A 138 -4.14 1.79 -27.28
C PRO A 138 -3.68 3.22 -27.68
N GLN A 139 -3.89 3.59 -28.94
CA GLN A 139 -3.40 4.89 -29.49
C GLN A 139 -4.04 6.11 -28.78
N ASP A 140 -5.25 5.95 -28.30
CA ASP A 140 -6.03 7.01 -27.64
C ASP A 140 -5.73 7.09 -26.12
N THR A 141 -4.59 6.56 -25.65
CA THR A 141 -4.19 6.62 -24.24
C THR A 141 -2.95 7.49 -24.05
N THR A 142 -2.77 7.98 -22.82
CA THR A 142 -1.62 8.82 -22.44
C THR A 142 -0.73 8.08 -21.46
N THR A 143 0.56 7.98 -21.77
CA THR A 143 1.55 7.54 -20.77
C THR A 143 1.86 8.71 -19.83
N LEU A 144 1.51 8.55 -18.57
CA LEU A 144 1.79 9.56 -17.56
C LEU A 144 3.28 9.59 -17.23
N ALA A 145 3.79 10.78 -16.91
CA ALA A 145 5.20 10.93 -16.55
C ALA A 145 5.53 10.08 -15.31
N GLY A 146 6.58 9.27 -15.42
CA GLY A 146 7.03 8.41 -14.29
C GLY A 146 6.18 7.15 -14.06
N THR A 147 5.26 6.79 -14.98
CA THR A 147 4.47 5.55 -14.85
C THR A 147 4.77 4.51 -15.92
N ALA A 148 5.68 4.80 -16.84
CA ALA A 148 6.06 3.83 -17.85
C ALA A 148 6.73 2.61 -17.19
N VAL A 149 6.34 1.40 -17.61
CA VAL A 149 6.96 0.15 -17.19
C VAL A 149 7.84 -0.35 -18.32
N ASP A 150 9.17 -0.32 -18.12
CA ASP A 150 10.12 -0.83 -19.10
C ASP A 150 9.86 -2.32 -19.34
N GLY A 151 9.70 -2.71 -20.61
CA GLY A 151 9.37 -4.08 -21.00
C GLY A 151 7.88 -4.43 -20.98
N ALA A 152 6.99 -3.50 -20.61
CA ALA A 152 5.55 -3.68 -20.68
C ALA A 152 4.83 -2.47 -21.33
N PRO A 153 5.04 -2.21 -22.62
CA PRO A 153 4.55 -1.00 -23.29
C PRO A 153 3.03 -0.93 -23.43
N ALA A 154 2.32 -2.03 -23.22
CA ALA A 154 0.85 -2.07 -23.21
C ALA A 154 0.23 -1.57 -21.90
N ALA A 155 1.02 -1.44 -20.83
CA ALA A 155 0.52 -1.08 -19.50
C ALA A 155 0.19 0.43 -19.44
N VAL A 156 -1.08 0.75 -19.20
CA VAL A 156 -1.61 2.11 -19.10
C VAL A 156 -2.01 2.39 -17.68
N ALA A 157 -1.35 3.33 -17.00
CA ALA A 157 -1.69 3.72 -15.65
C ALA A 157 -3.07 4.38 -15.59
N TYR A 158 -3.94 3.92 -14.65
CA TYR A 158 -5.28 4.48 -14.48
C TYR A 158 -5.63 4.84 -13.03
N GLY A 159 -4.80 4.51 -12.07
CA GLY A 159 -5.07 4.82 -10.66
C GLY A 159 -3.96 4.32 -9.75
N ARG A 160 -4.19 4.44 -8.45
CA ARG A 160 -3.29 3.94 -7.42
C ARG A 160 -4.09 3.26 -6.31
N ASP A 161 -3.63 2.10 -5.85
CA ASP A 161 -4.18 1.42 -4.68
C ASP A 161 -3.06 0.67 -3.95
N ASP A 162 -2.56 1.26 -2.87
CA ASP A 162 -1.44 0.74 -2.10
C ASP A 162 -1.81 -0.59 -1.43
N VAL A 163 -0.88 -1.53 -1.35
CA VAL A 163 -1.05 -2.77 -0.57
C VAL A 163 -0.51 -2.55 0.82
N CYS A 164 -1.33 -2.83 1.83
CA CYS A 164 -1.01 -2.61 3.24
C CYS A 164 -1.41 -3.80 4.10
N VAL A 165 -0.91 -3.84 5.32
CA VAL A 165 -1.58 -4.57 6.39
C VAL A 165 -2.76 -3.74 6.87
N ILE A 166 -3.97 -4.30 6.80
CA ILE A 166 -5.20 -3.69 7.29
C ILE A 166 -5.58 -4.33 8.62
N ALA A 167 -5.75 -3.53 9.66
CA ALA A 167 -6.09 -3.98 11.00
C ALA A 167 -7.58 -3.77 11.30
N ASP A 168 -8.25 -4.74 11.91
CA ASP A 168 -9.57 -4.55 12.52
C ASP A 168 -9.42 -3.73 13.80
N LYS A 169 -9.78 -2.44 13.73
CA LYS A 169 -9.70 -1.51 14.87
C LYS A 169 -10.51 -1.98 16.07
N SER A 170 -11.68 -2.52 15.82
CA SER A 170 -12.62 -2.94 16.87
C SER A 170 -12.07 -4.15 17.63
N TRP A 171 -11.57 -5.15 16.89
CA TRP A 171 -10.97 -6.33 17.50
C TRP A 171 -9.70 -5.98 18.29
N MET A 172 -8.81 -5.16 17.72
CA MET A 172 -7.57 -4.74 18.39
C MET A 172 -7.88 -4.02 19.70
N SER A 173 -8.85 -3.10 19.69
CA SER A 173 -9.30 -2.39 20.89
C SER A 173 -9.92 -3.33 21.93
N ALA A 174 -10.86 -4.20 21.53
CA ALA A 174 -11.56 -5.13 22.43
C ALA A 174 -10.62 -6.13 23.11
N ASN A 175 -9.50 -6.47 22.44
CA ASN A 175 -8.51 -7.41 22.96
C ASN A 175 -7.28 -6.73 23.60
N ASN A 176 -7.32 -5.41 23.84
CA ASN A 176 -6.21 -4.63 24.38
C ASN A 176 -4.89 -4.85 23.61
N ARG A 177 -4.97 -4.96 22.28
CA ARG A 177 -3.82 -5.08 21.39
C ARG A 177 -3.53 -3.72 20.74
N PRO A 178 -2.28 -3.23 20.83
CA PRO A 178 -1.91 -2.02 20.12
C PRO A 178 -1.95 -2.27 18.60
N LEU A 179 -2.36 -1.26 17.83
CA LEU A 179 -2.16 -1.29 16.39
C LEU A 179 -0.66 -1.30 16.11
N PRO A 180 -0.19 -2.13 15.17
CA PRO A 180 1.18 -2.04 14.69
C PRO A 180 1.47 -0.63 14.16
N THR A 181 2.65 -0.10 14.42
CA THR A 181 3.08 1.24 13.98
C THR A 181 4.30 1.18 13.07
N SER A 182 4.93 -0.01 12.99
CA SER A 182 6.06 -0.27 12.13
C SER A 182 5.94 -1.65 11.49
N PHE A 183 6.70 -1.86 10.42
CA PHE A 183 6.80 -3.18 9.79
C PHE A 183 7.38 -4.22 10.77
N ALA A 184 8.35 -3.83 11.59
CA ALA A 184 8.96 -4.69 12.61
C ALA A 184 7.95 -5.15 13.68
N ASP A 185 6.93 -4.35 14.00
CA ASP A 185 5.90 -4.72 14.97
C ASP A 185 5.11 -5.96 14.58
N LEU A 186 5.03 -6.28 13.27
CA LEU A 186 4.33 -7.46 12.76
C LEU A 186 4.92 -8.77 13.30
N SER A 187 6.22 -8.81 13.58
CA SER A 187 6.91 -9.97 14.14
C SER A 187 6.96 -9.99 15.68
N SER A 188 6.43 -8.95 16.34
CA SER A 188 6.42 -8.86 17.80
C SER A 188 5.55 -9.96 18.42
N PRO A 189 5.86 -10.42 19.65
CA PRO A 189 5.08 -11.47 20.35
C PRO A 189 3.60 -11.14 20.53
N ARG A 190 3.24 -9.86 20.46
CA ARG A 190 1.85 -9.39 20.61
C ARG A 190 1.05 -9.42 19.31
N VAL A 191 1.72 -9.46 18.17
CA VAL A 191 1.12 -9.30 16.83
C VAL A 191 1.37 -10.50 15.93
N ARG A 192 2.54 -11.16 16.08
CA ARG A 192 2.86 -12.36 15.29
C ARG A 192 1.73 -13.38 15.35
N ALA A 193 1.54 -14.13 14.28
CA ALA A 193 0.47 -15.12 14.11
C ALA A 193 -0.97 -14.53 14.12
N LEU A 194 -1.12 -13.20 14.01
CA LEU A 194 -2.43 -12.54 13.88
C LEU A 194 -2.69 -12.05 12.44
N LEU A 195 -1.79 -12.30 11.51
CA LEU A 195 -1.82 -11.81 10.14
C LEU A 195 -2.26 -12.90 9.16
N ALA A 196 -3.27 -12.62 8.35
CA ALA A 196 -3.64 -13.37 7.16
C ALA A 196 -2.99 -12.74 5.92
N VAL A 197 -2.36 -13.56 5.08
CA VAL A 197 -1.64 -13.14 3.86
C VAL A 197 -2.13 -13.96 2.68
N PRO A 198 -2.55 -13.34 1.56
CA PRO A 198 -2.80 -14.08 0.33
C PRO A 198 -1.50 -14.73 -0.15
N ASP A 199 -1.58 -15.94 -0.69
CA ASP A 199 -0.38 -16.67 -1.14
C ASP A 199 0.42 -15.88 -2.19
N PRO A 200 1.65 -15.47 -1.89
CA PRO A 200 2.46 -14.70 -2.82
C PRO A 200 2.80 -15.45 -4.12
N ALA A 201 2.68 -16.78 -4.14
CA ALA A 201 2.91 -17.56 -5.35
C ALA A 201 1.82 -17.32 -6.41
N SER A 202 0.61 -16.99 -6.00
CA SER A 202 -0.55 -16.83 -6.87
C SER A 202 -1.20 -15.44 -6.84
N SER A 203 -0.96 -14.66 -5.79
CA SER A 203 -1.60 -13.37 -5.57
C SER A 203 -0.64 -12.21 -5.75
N SER A 204 -0.99 -11.24 -6.61
CA SER A 204 -0.28 -9.97 -6.75
C SER A 204 -0.16 -9.20 -5.44
N VAL A 205 -1.21 -9.23 -4.62
CA VAL A 205 -1.24 -8.60 -3.30
C VAL A 205 -0.24 -9.25 -2.35
N GLY A 206 -0.19 -10.58 -2.35
CA GLY A 206 0.81 -11.32 -1.58
C GLY A 206 2.24 -11.02 -2.04
N ARG A 207 2.46 -10.94 -3.37
CA ARG A 207 3.77 -10.56 -3.94
C ARG A 207 4.21 -9.17 -3.51
N ALA A 208 3.31 -8.19 -3.54
CA ALA A 208 3.60 -6.83 -3.08
C ALA A 208 4.03 -6.81 -1.61
N PHE A 209 3.39 -7.61 -0.75
CA PHE A 209 3.80 -7.73 0.66
C PHE A 209 5.19 -8.35 0.82
N VAL A 210 5.51 -9.39 0.05
CA VAL A 210 6.87 -10.00 0.07
C VAL A 210 7.92 -9.03 -0.43
N GLN A 211 7.62 -8.24 -1.46
CA GLN A 211 8.51 -7.19 -1.97
C GLN A 211 8.81 -6.15 -0.89
N GLU A 212 7.80 -5.67 -0.17
CA GLU A 212 7.98 -4.74 0.94
C GLU A 212 8.78 -5.39 2.07
N ALA A 213 8.46 -6.63 2.44
CA ALA A 213 9.20 -7.37 3.42
C ALA A 213 10.69 -7.50 3.05
N ALA A 214 10.99 -7.80 1.80
CA ALA A 214 12.36 -7.89 1.30
C ALA A 214 13.06 -6.53 1.32
N SER A 215 12.39 -5.46 0.93
CA SER A 215 12.89 -4.08 0.99
C SER A 215 13.28 -3.67 2.41
N GLN A 216 12.44 -4.00 3.39
CA GLN A 216 12.64 -3.62 4.79
C GLN A 216 13.68 -4.49 5.51
N THR A 217 13.82 -5.75 5.13
CA THR A 217 14.63 -6.74 5.88
C THR A 217 15.89 -7.18 5.15
N GLY A 218 15.99 -6.95 3.82
CA GLY A 218 17.12 -7.40 3.02
C GLY A 218 17.39 -8.90 3.16
N GLU A 219 18.61 -9.27 3.53
CA GLU A 219 19.01 -10.67 3.77
C GLU A 219 18.26 -11.31 4.94
N GLY A 220 17.62 -10.53 5.80
CA GLY A 220 16.83 -10.99 6.94
C GLY A 220 15.42 -11.48 6.59
N LEU A 221 14.99 -11.45 5.32
CA LEU A 221 13.64 -11.84 4.90
C LEU A 221 13.21 -13.21 5.47
N GLY A 222 14.04 -14.23 5.34
CA GLY A 222 13.71 -15.57 5.85
C GLY A 222 13.46 -15.60 7.36
N THR A 223 14.29 -14.92 8.14
CA THR A 223 14.13 -14.81 9.61
C THR A 223 12.87 -14.03 9.97
N PHE A 224 12.59 -12.93 9.24
CA PHE A 224 11.37 -12.15 9.43
C PHE A 224 10.11 -13.01 9.19
N VAL A 225 10.05 -13.74 8.09
CA VAL A 225 8.90 -14.61 7.75
C VAL A 225 8.66 -15.68 8.81
N GLN A 226 9.74 -16.33 9.30
CA GLN A 226 9.62 -17.31 10.40
C GLN A 226 9.09 -16.66 11.69
N SER A 227 9.56 -15.46 12.03
CA SER A 227 9.10 -14.73 13.22
C SER A 227 7.68 -14.20 13.08
N LEU A 228 7.24 -13.85 11.87
CA LEU A 228 5.90 -13.40 11.57
C LEU A 228 4.86 -14.51 11.76
N SER A 229 5.20 -15.76 11.42
CA SER A 229 4.30 -16.93 11.52
C SER A 229 2.89 -16.65 10.97
N PRO A 230 2.76 -16.17 9.71
CA PRO A 230 1.48 -15.74 9.18
C PRO A 230 0.60 -16.93 8.82
N ARG A 231 -0.71 -16.71 8.78
CA ARG A 231 -1.62 -17.58 8.02
C ARG A 231 -1.50 -17.22 6.54
N VAL A 232 -1.22 -18.21 5.70
CA VAL A 232 -1.22 -18.03 4.25
C VAL A 232 -2.49 -18.64 3.67
N ASP A 233 -3.25 -17.82 2.95
CA ASP A 233 -4.51 -18.19 2.29
C ASP A 233 -4.31 -18.25 0.78
N ALA A 234 -4.94 -19.21 0.11
CA ALA A 234 -4.73 -19.48 -1.31
C ALA A 234 -5.09 -18.29 -2.22
N THR A 235 -6.00 -17.42 -1.78
CA THR A 235 -6.53 -16.30 -2.54
C THR A 235 -6.68 -15.05 -1.66
N LEU A 236 -6.76 -13.87 -2.28
CA LEU A 236 -7.10 -12.63 -1.57
C LEU A 236 -8.46 -12.73 -0.88
N GLY A 237 -9.44 -13.35 -1.57
CA GLY A 237 -10.77 -13.56 -1.01
C GLY A 237 -10.76 -14.44 0.24
N ALA A 238 -9.95 -15.50 0.25
CA ALA A 238 -9.80 -16.36 1.42
C ALA A 238 -9.12 -15.62 2.59
N ALA A 239 -8.12 -14.77 2.32
CA ALA A 239 -7.49 -13.95 3.34
C ALA A 239 -8.45 -12.91 3.94
N ILE A 240 -9.28 -12.25 3.11
CA ILE A 240 -10.34 -11.35 3.59
C ILE A 240 -11.40 -12.12 4.40
N GLY A 241 -11.78 -13.33 3.99
CA GLY A 241 -12.67 -14.20 4.75
C GLY A 241 -12.09 -14.69 6.08
N ALA A 242 -10.76 -14.73 6.20
CA ALA A 242 -10.06 -15.02 7.46
C ALA A 242 -9.99 -13.80 8.39
N TRP A 243 -10.20 -12.59 7.88
CA TRP A 243 -10.15 -11.35 8.65
C TRP A 243 -11.37 -11.20 9.56
N THR A 244 -11.17 -10.68 10.78
CA THR A 244 -12.24 -10.55 11.78
C THR A 244 -13.34 -9.55 11.40
N ALA A 245 -13.05 -8.61 10.50
CA ALA A 245 -14.02 -7.67 9.96
C ALA A 245 -14.44 -8.00 8.51
N GLY A 246 -14.19 -9.21 8.04
CA GLY A 246 -14.56 -9.63 6.68
C GLY A 246 -16.06 -9.58 6.40
N ASP A 247 -16.90 -9.81 7.41
CA ASP A 247 -18.36 -9.71 7.34
C ASP A 247 -18.89 -8.26 7.23
N ARG A 248 -18.02 -7.28 7.38
CA ARG A 248 -18.33 -5.84 7.29
C ARG A 248 -17.88 -5.20 5.99
N VAL A 249 -17.30 -6.00 5.11
CA VAL A 249 -16.92 -5.57 3.77
C VAL A 249 -18.17 -5.48 2.88
N SER A 250 -18.25 -4.44 2.04
CA SER A 250 -19.43 -4.26 1.18
C SER A 250 -19.61 -5.41 0.19
N ASP A 251 -20.86 -5.77 -0.07
CA ASP A 251 -21.22 -6.83 -1.02
C ASP A 251 -20.67 -6.55 -2.43
N ALA A 252 -20.62 -5.29 -2.83
CA ALA A 252 -20.05 -4.89 -4.13
C ALA A 252 -18.58 -5.28 -4.24
N TYR A 253 -17.78 -4.94 -3.24
CA TYR A 253 -16.36 -5.32 -3.18
C TYR A 253 -16.20 -6.84 -3.19
N LEU A 254 -16.96 -7.55 -2.36
CA LEU A 254 -16.87 -9.00 -2.27
C LEU A 254 -17.25 -9.68 -3.60
N SER A 255 -18.26 -9.17 -4.30
CA SER A 255 -18.63 -9.69 -5.62
C SER A 255 -17.53 -9.51 -6.65
N GLU A 256 -16.85 -8.36 -6.64
CA GLU A 256 -15.81 -8.02 -7.61
C GLU A 256 -14.45 -8.66 -7.29
N VAL A 257 -14.07 -8.72 -6.01
CA VAL A 257 -12.74 -9.18 -5.60
C VAL A 257 -12.73 -10.66 -5.22
N VAL A 258 -13.83 -11.14 -4.62
CA VAL A 258 -13.94 -12.51 -4.08
C VAL A 258 -14.82 -13.41 -4.97
N GLY A 259 -15.62 -12.82 -5.85
CA GLY A 259 -16.63 -13.55 -6.64
C GLY A 259 -17.81 -14.03 -5.81
N SER A 260 -18.04 -13.48 -4.62
CA SER A 260 -19.10 -13.85 -3.69
C SER A 260 -19.67 -12.61 -3.00
N ALA A 261 -20.98 -12.51 -2.86
CA ALA A 261 -21.65 -11.40 -2.19
C ALA A 261 -21.72 -11.54 -0.66
N SER A 262 -21.06 -12.52 -0.06
CA SER A 262 -21.14 -12.77 1.38
C SER A 262 -19.76 -12.75 2.03
N GLY A 263 -19.55 -11.81 2.93
CA GLY A 263 -18.40 -11.80 3.81
C GLY A 263 -18.56 -12.76 4.99
N ALA A 264 -17.44 -13.22 5.53
CA ALA A 264 -17.37 -14.03 6.74
C ALA A 264 -16.47 -13.34 7.76
N SER A 265 -16.80 -13.44 9.03
CA SER A 265 -15.92 -13.02 10.12
C SER A 265 -14.96 -14.15 10.45
N GLY A 266 -13.67 -13.93 10.24
CA GLY A 266 -12.61 -14.89 10.54
C GLY A 266 -12.01 -14.70 11.94
N ALA A 267 -10.78 -15.20 12.12
CA ALA A 267 -10.08 -15.19 13.40
C ALA A 267 -8.83 -14.28 13.41
N PHE A 268 -8.47 -13.69 12.28
CA PHE A 268 -7.25 -12.92 12.11
C PHE A 268 -7.55 -11.42 12.06
N PRO A 269 -7.11 -10.62 13.04
CA PRO A 269 -7.42 -9.18 13.06
C PRO A 269 -6.58 -8.36 12.08
N LEU A 270 -5.58 -8.94 11.47
CA LEU A 270 -4.72 -8.32 10.47
C LEU A 270 -4.82 -9.08 9.15
N VAL A 271 -4.91 -8.35 8.05
CA VAL A 271 -4.93 -8.92 6.69
C VAL A 271 -4.06 -8.09 5.77
N VAL A 272 -3.30 -8.74 4.88
CA VAL A 272 -2.63 -8.08 3.77
C VAL A 272 -3.65 -7.90 2.64
N ALA A 273 -3.92 -6.66 2.28
CA ALA A 273 -4.92 -6.34 1.27
C ALA A 273 -4.64 -4.98 0.60
N PRO A 274 -5.26 -4.69 -0.56
CA PRO A 274 -5.30 -3.35 -1.11
C PRO A 274 -5.95 -2.38 -0.11
N ARG A 275 -5.50 -1.13 -0.13
CA ARG A 275 -6.01 -0.08 0.76
C ARG A 275 -7.48 0.25 0.50
N SER A 276 -7.97 0.00 -0.71
CA SER A 276 -9.38 0.05 -1.06
C SER A 276 -10.28 -0.85 -0.18
N LEU A 277 -9.74 -1.91 0.44
CA LEU A 277 -10.46 -2.69 1.44
C LEU A 277 -10.94 -1.83 2.62
N ALA A 278 -10.16 -0.82 3.04
CA ALA A 278 -10.60 0.11 4.08
C ALA A 278 -11.81 0.94 3.63
N ALA A 279 -11.88 1.31 2.35
CA ALA A 279 -13.05 1.97 1.76
C ALA A 279 -14.26 1.04 1.64
N ALA A 280 -14.02 -0.22 1.32
CA ALA A 280 -15.04 -1.26 1.23
C ALA A 280 -15.62 -1.68 2.60
N ALA A 281 -14.84 -1.56 3.66
CA ALA A 281 -15.23 -1.79 5.06
C ALA A 281 -15.66 -0.48 5.76
N ALA A 282 -16.01 0.57 5.00
CA ALA A 282 -16.40 1.85 5.54
C ALA A 282 -17.79 1.78 6.22
N THR A 283 -17.97 2.60 7.25
CA THR A 283 -19.25 2.79 7.90
C THR A 283 -20.23 3.51 6.98
N ASN A 284 -21.50 3.58 7.37
CA ASN A 284 -22.54 4.27 6.60
C ASN A 284 -22.25 5.77 6.38
N THR A 285 -21.38 6.37 7.19
CA THR A 285 -20.94 7.77 7.03
C THR A 285 -19.89 7.94 5.92
N GLY A 286 -19.29 6.85 5.47
CA GLY A 286 -18.30 6.86 4.40
C GLY A 286 -16.91 7.38 4.77
N ALA A 287 -16.79 8.14 5.86
CA ALA A 287 -15.51 8.75 6.31
C ALA A 287 -14.75 7.93 7.35
N ASP A 288 -15.35 6.88 7.89
CA ASP A 288 -14.75 5.98 8.87
C ASP A 288 -14.86 4.53 8.37
N SER A 289 -13.91 3.69 8.78
CA SER A 289 -13.85 2.29 8.40
C SER A 289 -13.59 1.41 9.61
N PHE A 290 -14.05 0.17 9.57
CA PHE A 290 -13.63 -0.89 10.51
C PHE A 290 -12.16 -1.25 10.30
N GLY A 291 -11.65 -1.11 9.07
CA GLY A 291 -10.26 -1.35 8.70
C GLY A 291 -9.38 -0.13 8.91
N ALA A 292 -8.21 -0.31 9.53
CA ALA A 292 -7.18 0.71 9.66
C ALA A 292 -5.91 0.26 8.91
N PRO A 293 -5.53 0.92 7.80
CA PRO A 293 -4.25 0.65 7.16
C PRO A 293 -3.09 0.98 8.10
N VAL A 294 -2.16 0.05 8.25
CA VAL A 294 -0.89 0.27 8.97
C VAL A 294 0.08 0.93 7.99
N SER A 295 0.14 2.25 8.00
CA SER A 295 0.80 3.07 6.97
C SER A 295 2.27 2.71 6.73
N SER A 296 3.00 2.27 7.76
CA SER A 296 4.40 1.84 7.65
C SER A 296 4.60 0.48 6.96
N THR A 297 3.51 -0.22 6.65
CA THR A 297 3.52 -1.51 5.94
C THR A 297 3.00 -1.39 4.51
N CYS A 298 2.70 -0.17 4.08
CA CYS A 298 2.11 0.06 2.77
C CYS A 298 3.20 0.15 1.69
N ILE A 299 3.05 -0.68 0.66
CA ILE A 299 3.78 -0.52 -0.60
C ILE A 299 2.92 0.31 -1.54
N ALA A 300 3.49 1.39 -2.05
CA ALA A 300 2.84 2.27 -2.99
C ALA A 300 2.71 1.57 -4.36
N ARG A 301 1.48 1.45 -4.89
CA ARG A 301 1.20 0.67 -6.08
C ARG A 301 0.41 1.45 -7.11
N ILE A 302 1.01 1.70 -8.27
CA ILE A 302 0.29 2.17 -9.45
C ILE A 302 -0.49 0.99 -10.03
N MET A 303 -1.73 1.24 -10.44
CA MET A 303 -2.59 0.27 -11.11
C MET A 303 -2.61 0.52 -12.61
N TYR A 304 -2.37 -0.54 -13.37
CA TYR A 304 -2.34 -0.51 -14.83
C TYR A 304 -3.50 -1.30 -15.42
N ALA A 305 -3.95 -0.82 -16.58
CA ALA A 305 -4.85 -1.49 -17.49
C ALA A 305 -4.07 -1.94 -18.73
N ALA A 306 -4.41 -3.08 -19.30
CA ALA A 306 -3.87 -3.51 -20.59
C ALA A 306 -4.92 -4.32 -21.36
N ALA A 307 -4.95 -4.17 -22.70
CA ALA A 307 -5.68 -5.08 -23.55
C ALA A 307 -4.99 -6.44 -23.58
N THR A 308 -5.73 -7.52 -23.65
CA THR A 308 -5.18 -8.87 -23.80
C THR A 308 -4.82 -9.14 -25.26
N THR A 309 -4.08 -10.24 -25.51
CA THR A 309 -3.77 -10.68 -26.89
C THR A 309 -4.94 -11.33 -27.61
N ALA A 310 -6.09 -11.55 -26.94
CA ALA A 310 -7.33 -11.89 -27.62
C ALA A 310 -7.66 -10.80 -28.67
N PRO A 311 -8.46 -11.09 -29.72
CA PRO A 311 -8.75 -10.08 -30.74
C PRO A 311 -9.23 -8.81 -30.07
N ALA A 312 -8.44 -7.73 -30.21
CA ALA A 312 -8.76 -6.45 -29.59
C ALA A 312 -10.14 -6.01 -30.05
N SER A 313 -11.06 -5.88 -29.09
CA SER A 313 -12.37 -5.28 -29.36
C SER A 313 -12.21 -3.75 -29.26
N ASP A 314 -12.89 -3.00 -30.13
CA ASP A 314 -12.95 -1.52 -30.01
C ASP A 314 -13.40 -1.11 -28.59
N GLY A 315 -14.16 -1.97 -27.92
CA GLY A 315 -14.58 -1.77 -26.53
C GLY A 315 -13.44 -1.86 -25.53
N ALA A 316 -12.47 -2.76 -25.74
CA ALA A 316 -11.31 -2.90 -24.87
C ALA A 316 -10.45 -1.63 -24.89
N GLU A 317 -10.09 -1.14 -26.08
CA GLU A 317 -9.35 0.10 -26.24
C GLU A 317 -10.09 1.30 -25.67
N SER A 318 -11.42 1.36 -25.92
CA SER A 318 -12.28 2.42 -25.38
C SER A 318 -12.35 2.42 -23.85
N LEU A 319 -12.38 1.24 -23.20
CA LEU A 319 -12.41 1.16 -21.74
C LEU A 319 -11.08 1.70 -21.14
N ILE A 320 -9.96 1.27 -21.68
CA ILE A 320 -8.64 1.70 -21.19
C ILE A 320 -8.48 3.22 -21.35
N ALA A 321 -8.85 3.78 -22.51
CA ALA A 321 -8.83 5.21 -22.72
C ALA A 321 -9.78 5.97 -21.78
N TRP A 322 -11.03 5.45 -21.60
CA TRP A 322 -12.02 6.06 -20.74
C TRP A 322 -11.60 6.11 -19.28
N LEU A 323 -10.89 5.09 -18.79
CA LEU A 323 -10.40 5.02 -17.41
C LEU A 323 -9.48 6.19 -17.04
N GLN A 324 -8.78 6.79 -18.00
CA GLN A 324 -7.95 7.98 -17.78
C GLN A 324 -8.76 9.29 -17.79
N GLY A 325 -10.03 9.26 -18.18
CA GLY A 325 -10.90 10.42 -18.24
C GLY A 325 -11.45 10.84 -16.88
N GLU A 326 -11.78 12.15 -16.73
CA GLU A 326 -12.26 12.74 -15.46
C GLU A 326 -13.46 12.00 -14.88
N THR A 327 -14.43 11.59 -15.69
CA THR A 327 -15.64 10.89 -15.22
C THR A 327 -15.30 9.58 -14.55
N ALA A 328 -14.42 8.77 -15.17
CA ALA A 328 -13.95 7.51 -14.59
C ALA A 328 -13.16 7.76 -13.30
N GLN A 329 -12.22 8.68 -13.33
CA GLN A 329 -11.37 9.03 -12.20
C GLN A 329 -12.17 9.51 -10.99
N ARG A 330 -13.18 10.34 -11.20
CA ARG A 330 -14.10 10.80 -10.15
C ARG A 330 -14.96 9.67 -9.61
N SER A 331 -15.44 8.78 -10.46
CA SER A 331 -16.24 7.62 -10.06
C SER A 331 -15.41 6.65 -9.21
N LEU A 332 -14.19 6.29 -9.63
CA LEU A 332 -13.28 5.45 -8.89
C LEU A 332 -12.91 6.05 -7.52
N ALA A 333 -12.65 7.36 -7.46
CA ALA A 333 -12.36 8.05 -6.21
C ALA A 333 -13.59 8.07 -5.27
N THR A 334 -14.77 8.31 -5.78
CA THR A 334 -16.02 8.38 -4.99
C THR A 334 -16.36 7.04 -4.38
N THR A 335 -16.21 5.97 -5.12
CA THR A 335 -16.45 4.59 -4.65
C THR A 335 -15.34 4.09 -3.74
N GLY A 336 -14.13 4.65 -3.85
CA GLY A 336 -12.94 4.18 -3.15
C GLY A 336 -12.29 2.96 -3.82
N ALA A 337 -12.58 2.75 -5.10
CA ALA A 337 -12.01 1.65 -5.88
C ALA A 337 -10.56 1.94 -6.30
N ALA A 338 -10.20 3.21 -6.50
CA ALA A 338 -8.84 3.64 -6.77
C ALA A 338 -8.62 5.09 -6.29
N TYR A 339 -7.39 5.42 -5.90
CA TYR A 339 -6.97 6.80 -5.79
C TYR A 339 -6.72 7.35 -7.21
N PRO A 340 -7.31 8.52 -7.56
CA PRO A 340 -7.30 9.01 -8.94
C PRO A 340 -5.92 9.51 -9.37
N ILE A 341 -5.69 9.53 -10.68
CA ILE A 341 -4.48 10.08 -11.32
C ILE A 341 -4.30 11.55 -10.95
N ASP A 342 -5.39 12.34 -11.00
CA ASP A 342 -5.41 13.71 -10.49
C ASP A 342 -5.95 13.70 -9.06
N GLY A 343 -5.06 13.91 -8.09
CA GLY A 343 -5.42 13.93 -6.67
C GLY A 343 -6.48 14.99 -6.29
N VAL A 344 -6.72 16.02 -7.14
CA VAL A 344 -7.82 16.98 -6.94
C VAL A 344 -9.18 16.29 -7.00
N LEU A 345 -9.32 15.25 -7.81
CA LEU A 345 -10.56 14.48 -7.95
C LEU A 345 -10.86 13.60 -6.74
N ALA A 346 -9.88 13.38 -5.86
CA ALA A 346 -10.07 12.66 -4.61
C ALA A 346 -10.78 13.50 -3.53
N ALA A 347 -10.81 14.83 -3.64
CA ALA A 347 -11.36 15.71 -2.61
C ALA A 347 -12.80 15.32 -2.23
N ASP A 348 -13.05 15.22 -0.92
CA ASP A 348 -14.36 14.85 -0.35
C ASP A 348 -14.92 13.48 -0.80
N THR A 349 -14.04 12.56 -1.18
CA THR A 349 -14.40 11.19 -1.60
C THR A 349 -13.84 10.14 -0.64
N LYS A 350 -14.29 8.89 -0.79
CA LYS A 350 -13.72 7.75 -0.05
C LYS A 350 -12.22 7.59 -0.30
N ALA A 351 -11.75 7.87 -1.51
CA ALA A 351 -10.32 7.84 -1.82
C ALA A 351 -9.53 8.82 -0.94
N SER A 352 -10.01 10.04 -0.75
CA SER A 352 -9.38 11.02 0.13
C SER A 352 -9.38 10.59 1.61
N TRP A 353 -10.48 10.03 2.10
CA TRP A 353 -10.62 9.73 3.53
C TRP A 353 -9.95 8.43 3.94
N LEU A 354 -9.99 7.41 3.08
CA LEU A 354 -9.67 6.03 3.47
C LEU A 354 -8.48 5.44 2.71
N MET A 355 -8.17 5.95 1.52
CA MET A 355 -7.10 5.41 0.70
C MET A 355 -5.79 6.20 0.77
N GLY A 356 -5.72 7.35 1.36
CA GLY A 356 -4.59 8.28 1.45
C GLY A 356 -3.24 7.77 0.89
N ILE A 357 -2.51 8.59 0.18
CA ILE A 357 -1.26 8.20 -0.47
C ILE A 357 -0.13 8.07 0.55
N THR A 358 0.68 7.02 0.45
CA THR A 358 1.89 6.83 1.26
C THR A 358 3.09 6.70 0.32
N GLY A 359 4.08 7.61 0.46
CA GLY A 359 5.32 7.55 -0.30
C GLY A 359 5.17 7.75 -1.81
N GLU A 360 6.24 7.58 -2.54
CA GLU A 360 6.25 7.56 -4.01
C GLU A 360 5.68 6.24 -4.52
N ALA A 361 4.94 6.28 -5.64
CA ALA A 361 4.42 5.08 -6.25
C ALA A 361 5.57 4.24 -6.84
N VAL A 362 5.53 2.94 -6.57
CA VAL A 362 6.53 2.02 -7.08
C VAL A 362 6.21 1.68 -8.53
N VAL A 363 7.10 2.07 -9.42
CA VAL A 363 7.12 1.58 -10.80
C VAL A 363 8.18 0.48 -10.84
N ALA A 364 7.87 -0.64 -11.49
CA ALA A 364 8.87 -1.68 -11.69
C ALA A 364 10.01 -1.11 -12.55
N ASP A 365 11.17 -0.95 -11.95
CA ASP A 365 12.42 -0.65 -12.62
C ASP A 365 13.40 -1.82 -12.50
N GLU A 366 14.54 -1.72 -13.17
CA GLU A 366 15.56 -2.77 -13.16
C GLU A 366 16.09 -3.11 -11.75
N THR A 367 15.92 -2.23 -10.77
CA THR A 367 16.45 -2.40 -9.40
C THR A 367 15.44 -3.02 -8.44
N MET A 368 14.13 -2.75 -8.64
CA MET A 368 13.06 -3.17 -7.72
C MET A 368 12.17 -4.28 -8.29
N GLY A 369 12.20 -4.49 -9.60
CA GLY A 369 11.20 -5.28 -10.32
C GLY A 369 11.73 -6.32 -11.27
N SER A 370 13.00 -6.72 -11.20
CA SER A 370 13.39 -7.85 -12.02
C SER A 370 12.58 -9.08 -11.58
N LEU A 371 11.98 -9.78 -12.52
CA LEU A 371 11.29 -11.04 -12.26
C LEU A 371 12.18 -12.03 -11.50
N ASP A 372 13.51 -11.97 -11.70
CA ASP A 372 14.49 -12.79 -11.00
C ASP A 372 14.58 -12.45 -9.51
N ALA A 373 14.58 -11.17 -9.14
CA ALA A 373 14.58 -10.74 -7.75
C ALA A 373 13.28 -11.18 -7.04
N MET A 374 12.13 -10.99 -7.68
CA MET A 374 10.85 -11.44 -7.17
C MET A 374 10.85 -12.97 -6.95
N ASN A 375 11.30 -13.74 -7.92
CA ASN A 375 11.39 -15.20 -7.82
C ASN A 375 12.31 -15.63 -6.65
N ALA A 376 13.43 -14.94 -6.43
CA ALA A 376 14.32 -15.20 -5.31
C ALA A 376 13.66 -14.91 -3.94
N TRP A 377 12.91 -13.82 -3.83
CA TRP A 377 12.17 -13.50 -2.62
C TRP A 377 11.04 -14.49 -2.35
N LEU A 378 10.30 -14.92 -3.38
CA LEU A 378 9.26 -15.94 -3.25
C LEU A 378 9.83 -17.28 -2.83
N ALA A 379 11.01 -17.68 -3.36
CA ALA A 379 11.71 -18.88 -2.93
C ALA A 379 12.14 -18.80 -1.46
N THR A 380 12.64 -17.63 -1.03
CA THR A 380 13.01 -17.37 0.38
C THR A 380 11.79 -17.45 1.29
N TRP A 381 10.67 -16.81 0.90
CA TRP A 381 9.40 -16.87 1.61
C TRP A 381 8.91 -18.31 1.80
N SER A 382 8.81 -19.07 0.72
CA SER A 382 8.36 -20.47 0.74
C SER A 382 9.25 -21.35 1.61
N SER A 383 10.57 -21.19 1.51
CA SER A 383 11.54 -21.93 2.31
C SER A 383 11.43 -21.60 3.80
N ALA A 384 11.21 -20.32 4.13
CA ALA A 384 11.08 -19.88 5.52
C ALA A 384 9.81 -20.40 6.19
N LEU A 385 8.70 -20.48 5.45
CA LEU A 385 7.43 -21.05 5.95
C LEU A 385 7.52 -22.58 6.15
N ALA A 386 8.29 -23.28 5.30
CA ALA A 386 8.49 -24.73 5.41
C ALA A 386 9.45 -25.11 6.54
N ALA A 387 10.27 -24.17 7.02
CA ALA A 387 11.21 -24.43 8.10
C ALA A 387 10.48 -24.60 9.45
N PRO A 388 10.96 -25.52 10.33
CA PRO A 388 10.39 -25.60 11.67
C PRO A 388 10.55 -24.26 12.41
N ALA A 389 9.52 -23.89 13.17
CA ALA A 389 9.56 -22.67 13.97
C ALA A 389 10.81 -22.64 14.85
N PRO A 390 11.52 -21.50 14.98
CA PRO A 390 12.66 -21.40 15.85
C PRO A 390 12.24 -21.81 17.27
N ALA A 391 13.06 -22.65 17.91
CA ALA A 391 12.83 -23.06 19.27
C ALA A 391 12.66 -21.81 20.16
N PRO A 392 11.71 -21.78 21.10
CA PRO A 392 11.55 -20.64 21.97
C PRO A 392 12.90 -20.39 22.66
N THR A 393 13.46 -19.20 22.45
CA THR A 393 14.64 -18.76 23.19
C THR A 393 14.24 -18.76 24.65
N THR A 394 14.74 -19.74 25.41
CA THR A 394 14.60 -19.74 26.85
C THR A 394 15.33 -18.49 27.32
N GLU A 395 14.58 -17.48 27.72
CA GLU A 395 15.13 -16.32 28.42
C GLU A 395 15.92 -16.89 29.62
N PRO A 396 17.22 -16.54 29.78
CA PRO A 396 17.97 -17.04 30.91
C PRO A 396 17.19 -16.70 32.18
N ALA A 397 16.92 -17.70 33.00
CA ALA A 397 16.29 -17.49 34.29
C ALA A 397 17.05 -16.38 35.01
N PRO A 398 16.38 -15.40 35.62
CA PRO A 398 17.06 -14.36 36.38
C PRO A 398 17.96 -15.04 37.41
N GLU A 399 19.25 -14.70 37.40
CA GLU A 399 20.20 -15.21 38.38
C GLU A 399 19.62 -14.93 39.76
N PRO A 400 19.68 -15.91 40.69
CA PRO A 400 19.16 -15.72 42.05
C PRO A 400 19.98 -14.56 42.67
N THR A 401 19.27 -13.47 42.94
CA THR A 401 19.82 -12.35 43.69
C THR A 401 20.25 -12.89 45.05
N THR A 402 21.54 -12.91 45.30
CA THR A 402 22.13 -13.25 46.58
C THR A 402 21.51 -12.34 47.62
N GLU A 403 20.62 -12.82 48.42
CA GLU A 403 20.10 -12.13 49.60
C GLU A 403 21.28 -11.73 50.48
N GLN A 404 21.56 -10.44 50.53
CA GLN A 404 22.50 -9.82 51.42
C GLN A 404 21.94 -10.02 52.86
N GLN A 405 22.58 -10.91 53.56
CA GLN A 405 22.35 -11.24 54.99
C GLN A 405 22.35 -9.95 55.82
N ALA A 406 21.16 -9.50 56.24
CA ALA A 406 21.03 -8.40 57.18
C ALA A 406 21.45 -8.88 58.57
N SER A 407 22.44 -8.21 59.15
CA SER A 407 22.85 -8.33 60.54
C SER A 407 21.71 -7.99 61.49
N PRO A 408 21.63 -8.68 62.65
CA PRO A 408 20.61 -8.42 63.64
C PRO A 408 20.93 -7.15 64.43
N ALA A 409 20.00 -6.19 64.47
CA ALA A 409 20.05 -5.07 65.44
C ALA A 409 18.93 -5.24 66.45
N ALA A 410 19.41 -5.30 67.67
CA ALA A 410 18.88 -4.99 69.00
C ALA A 410 17.45 -4.44 69.13
N ASP A 411 16.70 -5.15 69.97
CA ASP A 411 15.62 -4.67 70.81
C ASP A 411 16.08 -3.46 71.69
N PRO A 412 15.25 -2.44 72.00
CA PRO A 412 14.41 -2.55 73.18
C PRO A 412 13.15 -1.67 73.27
N ALA A 413 12.33 -2.08 74.24
CA ALA A 413 11.49 -1.30 75.18
C ALA A 413 10.18 -0.69 74.62
N GLN A 414 9.15 -1.31 75.06
CA GLN A 414 7.94 -0.84 75.79
C GLN A 414 7.85 0.69 75.98
N ASP A 415 6.69 1.23 75.57
CA ASP A 415 5.85 1.97 76.54
C ASP A 415 4.39 2.04 76.09
N GLU A 416 3.60 2.01 77.11
CA GLU A 416 2.13 1.84 77.19
C GLU A 416 1.35 3.09 76.84
N ALA A 417 0.06 2.84 76.79
CA ALA A 417 -1.10 3.70 77.07
C ALA A 417 -1.62 4.49 75.84
N GLY A 418 -2.85 4.34 75.54
CA GLY A 418 -4.08 4.52 76.21
C GLY A 418 -5.18 4.93 75.28
N ALA A 419 -6.26 4.26 75.44
CA ALA A 419 -7.63 4.75 75.53
C ALA A 419 -8.37 5.33 74.30
N THR A 420 -9.38 4.59 73.98
CA THR A 420 -10.84 4.96 73.97
C THR A 420 -11.41 5.90 72.95
N GLY A 421 -12.57 5.48 72.49
CA GLY A 421 -13.73 6.27 72.09
C GLY A 421 -14.15 5.96 70.64
N ASP A 422 -15.07 5.12 70.47
CA ASP A 422 -16.54 5.21 70.39
C ASP A 422 -17.05 6.21 69.34
N ASP A 423 -17.96 5.69 68.65
CA ASP A 423 -19.31 6.06 68.16
C ASP A 423 -19.36 6.16 66.62
N ALA A 424 -20.08 5.28 66.02
CA ALA A 424 -21.53 5.10 65.88
C ALA A 424 -22.17 6.04 64.83
N ALA A 425 -22.93 5.36 64.04
CA ALA A 425 -24.18 5.81 63.37
C ALA A 425 -24.02 6.69 62.13
N ASP A 426 -24.62 6.47 61.13
CA ASP A 426 -25.96 6.00 60.70
C ASP A 426 -26.42 6.81 59.46
N SER A 427 -27.27 6.20 58.71
CA SER A 427 -28.33 6.73 57.82
C SER A 427 -27.92 7.28 56.45
N ASP A 428 -28.34 6.57 55.43
CA ASP A 428 -29.62 6.65 54.68
C ASP A 428 -29.77 7.80 53.70
N ASP A 429 -30.33 7.40 52.63
CA ASP A 429 -31.28 7.97 51.67
C ASP A 429 -30.74 8.58 50.36
N GLU A 430 -31.13 7.85 49.31
CA GLU A 430 -32.15 8.22 48.28
C GLU A 430 -31.92 9.53 47.49
N GLU A 431 -31.67 9.38 46.22
CA GLU A 431 -32.56 9.57 45.06
C GLU A 431 -31.82 9.31 43.73
#